data_c2872ba4f1239c4c6dadbaefc7b8d3c6
#
_entry.id   c2872ba4f1239c4c6dadbaefc7b8d3c6
#
_cell.length_a   1.000
_cell.length_b   1.000
_cell.length_c   1.000
_cell.angle_alpha   90.00
_cell.angle_beta   90.00
_cell.angle_gamma   90.00
#
_symmetry.space_group_name_H-M   'P 1'
#
loop_
_entity.id
_entity.type
_entity.pdbx_description
1 polymer ?
#
loop_
_entity_poly.entity_id
_entity_poly.type
_entity_poly.pdbx_seq_one_letter_code
_entity_poly.pdbx_strand_id
1 'polypeptide(L)'
;DLEKVFREANPWASAHEVSRNMWADTHDGGLALNGDSRISVRLEEGAKRRKQLGNYLGGVLAYGGELYWGPDRLHHLERRLTLLGALREPIDATVLQSIVPDFEPTFEAQLDSNKLSGPNQELHFYLSFRSPYTYLAVKRVKRLADKFGAKLCLRFVLPMVMRNLPVRREKGFYIMKDAAREARHRGLPFGKVADPVGRPTERAYSLFPWAIEEGKGFEYCDSFLTAVWSRGVDAG
;
A
#
# COMPACT_ATOMS: atom_id res chain seq x y z
N ASP A 1 16.44 4.59 -15.67
CA ASP A 1 17.56 5.19 -14.95
C ASP A 1 17.02 6.01 -13.78
N LEU A 2 17.19 5.48 -12.56
CA LEU A 2 16.66 6.08 -11.32
C LEU A 2 17.27 7.45 -11.04
N GLU A 3 18.52 7.67 -11.40
CA GLU A 3 19.20 8.96 -11.23
C GLU A 3 18.54 10.04 -12.08
N LYS A 4 18.15 9.71 -13.32
CA LYS A 4 17.44 10.63 -14.20
C LYS A 4 16.07 11.01 -13.62
N VAL A 5 15.31 10.03 -13.14
CA VAL A 5 14.00 10.27 -12.51
C VAL A 5 14.15 11.14 -11.26
N PHE A 6 15.18 10.89 -10.44
CA PHE A 6 15.40 11.70 -9.24
C PHE A 6 15.81 13.14 -9.58
N ARG A 7 16.64 13.35 -10.59
CA ARG A 7 17.01 14.69 -11.07
C ARG A 7 15.81 15.47 -11.61
N GLU A 8 14.94 14.81 -12.37
CA GLU A 8 13.72 15.42 -12.89
C GLU A 8 12.78 15.85 -11.75
N ALA A 9 12.67 15.05 -10.70
CA ALA A 9 11.88 15.37 -9.52
C ALA A 9 12.53 16.42 -8.60
N ASN A 10 13.86 16.60 -8.68
CA ASN A 10 14.62 17.50 -7.81
C ASN A 10 15.56 18.40 -8.62
N PRO A 11 15.03 19.32 -9.45
CA PRO A 11 15.83 20.14 -10.37
C PRO A 11 16.77 21.12 -9.68
N TRP A 12 16.55 21.37 -8.37
CA TRP A 12 17.40 22.22 -7.54
C TRP A 12 18.63 21.51 -6.97
N ALA A 13 18.66 20.17 -7.00
CA ALA A 13 19.76 19.41 -6.44
C ALA A 13 20.93 19.35 -7.41
N SER A 14 22.16 19.59 -6.91
CA SER A 14 23.36 19.37 -7.71
C SER A 14 23.54 17.88 -8.05
N ALA A 15 24.25 17.58 -9.13
CA ALA A 15 24.56 16.20 -9.50
C ALA A 15 25.24 15.41 -8.37
N HIS A 16 26.06 16.09 -7.56
CA HIS A 16 26.75 15.50 -6.44
C HIS A 16 25.81 15.22 -5.26
N GLU A 17 24.85 16.11 -4.99
CA GLU A 17 23.82 15.90 -3.97
C GLU A 17 22.85 14.80 -4.37
N VAL A 18 22.44 14.76 -5.64
CA VAL A 18 21.61 13.67 -6.17
C VAL A 18 22.30 12.33 -6.00
N SER A 19 23.54 12.21 -6.46
CA SER A 19 24.32 10.97 -6.34
C SER A 19 24.50 10.57 -4.88
N ARG A 20 24.85 11.52 -4.03
CA ARG A 20 25.04 11.29 -2.60
C ARG A 20 23.76 10.85 -1.90
N ASN A 21 22.64 11.49 -2.19
CA ASN A 21 21.36 11.21 -1.54
C ASN A 21 20.67 9.94 -2.07
N MET A 22 20.87 9.57 -3.33
CA MET A 22 20.33 8.31 -3.86
C MET A 22 21.14 7.08 -3.46
N TRP A 23 22.45 7.24 -3.35
CA TRP A 23 23.38 6.14 -3.12
C TRP A 23 24.17 6.29 -1.83
N ALA A 24 23.83 7.31 -1.05
CA ALA A 24 24.39 7.47 0.28
C ALA A 24 23.99 6.26 1.09
N ASP A 25 24.65 5.30 0.69
CA ASP A 25 25.13 4.26 1.46
C ASP A 25 24.28 3.15 1.87
N THR A 26 24.22 2.33 0.96
CA THR A 26 24.16 0.91 1.26
C THR A 26 25.52 0.33 1.70
N HIS A 27 26.64 1.03 1.58
CA HIS A 27 27.96 0.41 1.75
C HIS A 27 28.86 1.00 2.82
N ASP A 28 28.77 2.29 3.12
CA ASP A 28 29.72 2.91 4.04
C ASP A 28 29.13 3.69 5.22
N GLY A 29 27.92 3.36 5.63
CA GLY A 29 27.33 3.95 6.84
C GLY A 29 27.36 5.46 6.84
N GLY A 30 27.33 5.99 5.66
CA GLY A 30 27.48 7.05 5.73
C GLY A 30 27.63 8.43 5.55
N LEU A 31 26.70 9.03 5.15
CA LEU A 31 26.63 10.46 5.38
C LEU A 31 27.34 10.74 6.69
N ALA A 32 28.30 11.65 6.66
CA ALA A 32 29.08 12.09 7.83
C ALA A 32 28.19 12.67 8.96
N LEU A 33 27.10 12.02 9.26
CA LEU A 33 26.28 12.16 10.47
C LEU A 33 27.00 11.57 11.69
N ASN A 34 28.05 10.80 11.45
CA ASN A 34 28.81 10.09 12.47
C ASN A 34 29.63 10.98 13.42
N GLY A 35 29.54 12.28 13.30
CA GLY A 35 30.22 13.21 14.19
C GLY A 35 29.35 14.12 15.03
N ASP A 36 28.05 14.23 14.75
CA ASP A 36 27.18 15.12 15.54
C ASP A 36 26.35 14.32 16.56
N SER A 37 26.80 14.34 17.79
CA SER A 37 26.12 13.69 18.92
C SER A 37 24.65 14.12 19.08
N ARG A 38 24.29 15.33 18.65
CA ARG A 38 22.92 15.84 18.68
C ARG A 38 22.01 15.11 17.69
N ILE A 39 22.53 14.71 16.55
CA ILE A 39 21.78 13.92 15.55
C ILE A 39 21.52 12.52 16.08
N SER A 40 22.56 11.86 16.64
CA SER A 40 22.43 10.54 17.22
C SER A 40 21.39 10.50 18.33
N VAL A 41 21.41 11.47 19.24
CA VAL A 41 20.41 11.59 20.30
C VAL A 41 18.98 11.73 19.73
N ARG A 42 18.78 12.60 18.73
CA ARG A 42 17.47 12.79 18.10
C ARG A 42 16.97 11.54 17.37
N LEU A 43 17.87 10.80 16.72
CA LEU A 43 17.53 9.53 16.07
C LEU A 43 17.09 8.48 17.10
N GLU A 44 17.79 8.39 18.22
CA GLU A 44 17.42 7.48 19.32
C GLU A 44 16.08 7.86 19.96
N GLU A 45 15.86 9.14 20.25
CA GLU A 45 14.59 9.65 20.75
C GLU A 45 13.44 9.37 19.78
N GLY A 46 13.65 9.62 18.48
CA GLY A 46 12.68 9.31 17.44
C GLY A 46 12.38 7.81 17.32
N ALA A 47 13.39 6.97 17.42
CA ALA A 47 13.26 5.52 17.40
C ALA A 47 12.50 5.02 18.65
N LYS A 48 12.79 5.55 19.82
CA LYS A 48 12.10 5.26 21.08
C LYS A 48 10.63 5.66 21.00
N ARG A 49 10.33 6.87 20.54
CA ARG A 49 8.96 7.36 20.36
C ARG A 49 8.17 6.52 19.36
N ARG A 50 8.78 6.19 18.22
CA ARG A 50 8.20 5.30 17.22
C ARG A 50 7.83 3.93 17.82
N LYS A 51 8.73 3.33 18.60
CA LYS A 51 8.50 2.06 19.29
C LYS A 51 7.34 2.15 20.29
N GLN A 52 7.27 3.24 21.07
CA GLN A 52 6.15 3.49 22.00
C GLN A 52 4.81 3.61 21.28
N LEU A 53 4.79 4.18 20.08
CA LEU A 53 3.60 4.27 19.24
C LEU A 53 3.23 2.93 18.56
N GLY A 54 4.02 1.88 18.76
CA GLY A 54 3.79 0.59 18.14
C GLY A 54 4.07 0.58 16.62
N ASN A 55 5.00 1.42 16.16
CA ASN A 55 5.37 1.49 14.76
C ASN A 55 6.78 0.94 14.50
N TYR A 56 6.94 0.37 13.30
CA TYR A 56 8.18 -0.28 12.86
C TYR A 56 8.88 0.44 11.69
N LEU A 57 8.25 1.47 11.10
CA LEU A 57 8.74 2.19 9.91
C LEU A 57 8.92 3.68 10.19
N GLY A 58 9.79 4.33 9.42
CA GLY A 58 9.90 5.78 9.36
C GLY A 58 8.82 6.40 8.44
N GLY A 59 8.75 7.74 8.41
CA GLY A 59 7.78 8.46 7.57
C GLY A 59 6.32 8.28 7.99
N VAL A 60 6.06 8.18 9.29
CA VAL A 60 4.73 7.98 9.86
C VAL A 60 4.27 9.21 10.59
N LEU A 61 3.04 9.63 10.31
CA LEU A 61 2.34 10.60 11.12
C LEU A 61 1.48 9.89 12.17
N ALA A 62 1.49 10.41 13.39
CA ALA A 62 0.69 9.90 14.49
C ALA A 62 -0.25 11.00 14.99
N TYR A 63 -1.54 10.72 15.04
CA TYR A 63 -2.55 11.64 15.56
C TYR A 63 -3.68 10.88 16.24
N GLY A 64 -3.98 11.26 17.49
CA GLY A 64 -5.11 10.73 18.25
C GLY A 64 -5.12 9.19 18.35
N GLY A 65 -3.95 8.57 18.54
CA GLY A 65 -3.80 7.11 18.65
C GLY A 65 -3.83 6.35 17.33
N GLU A 66 -3.92 7.05 16.19
CA GLU A 66 -3.82 6.44 14.86
C GLU A 66 -2.50 6.78 14.18
N LEU A 67 -2.08 5.88 13.30
CA LEU A 67 -0.85 5.97 12.52
C LEU A 67 -1.19 6.04 11.03
N TYR A 68 -0.54 6.96 10.33
CA TYR A 68 -0.67 7.20 8.90
C TYR A 68 0.71 7.10 8.26
N TRP A 69 0.95 6.03 7.53
CA TRP A 69 2.26 5.76 6.95
C TRP A 69 2.31 6.13 5.47
N GLY A 70 3.21 7.05 5.15
CA GLY A 70 3.46 7.49 3.79
C GLY A 70 2.49 8.56 3.29
N PRO A 71 2.79 9.16 2.14
CA PRO A 71 1.99 10.24 1.55
C PRO A 71 0.61 9.75 1.11
N ASP A 72 0.48 8.51 0.72
CA ASP A 72 -0.75 7.87 0.28
C ASP A 72 -1.76 7.59 1.41
N ARG A 73 -1.46 8.01 2.65
CA ARG A 73 -2.38 7.96 3.81
C ARG A 73 -2.70 9.34 4.37
N LEU A 74 -2.12 10.40 3.80
CA LEU A 74 -2.35 11.77 4.28
C LEU A 74 -3.80 12.22 4.12
N HIS A 75 -4.50 11.81 3.07
CA HIS A 75 -5.90 12.13 2.85
C HIS A 75 -6.82 11.64 3.99
N HIS A 76 -6.48 10.52 4.63
CA HIS A 76 -7.22 10.05 5.80
C HIS A 76 -7.00 10.95 7.02
N LEU A 77 -5.76 11.41 7.23
CA LEU A 77 -5.45 12.35 8.31
C LEU A 77 -6.14 13.69 8.07
N GLU A 78 -6.04 14.23 6.86
CA GLU A 78 -6.70 15.48 6.46
C GLU A 78 -8.21 15.41 6.71
N ARG A 79 -8.86 14.35 6.22
CA ARG A 79 -10.29 14.13 6.45
C ARG A 79 -10.64 14.08 7.93
N ARG A 80 -9.83 13.40 8.74
CA ARG A 80 -10.04 13.35 10.19
C ARG A 80 -9.92 14.72 10.84
N LEU A 81 -8.89 15.49 10.48
CA LEU A 81 -8.69 16.85 11.01
C LEU A 81 -9.84 17.79 10.61
N THR A 82 -10.31 17.68 9.37
CA THR A 82 -11.49 18.42 8.88
C THR A 82 -12.74 18.09 9.69
N LEU A 83 -13.02 16.80 9.93
CA LEU A 83 -14.17 16.37 10.74
C LEU A 83 -14.09 16.82 12.21
N LEU A 84 -12.89 17.07 12.72
CA LEU A 84 -12.67 17.61 14.06
C LEU A 84 -12.71 19.15 14.13
N GLY A 85 -12.96 19.82 13.01
CA GLY A 85 -12.97 21.29 12.93
C GLY A 85 -11.59 21.91 13.15
N ALA A 86 -10.50 21.20 12.88
CA ALA A 86 -9.13 21.65 13.11
C ALA A 86 -8.58 22.57 12.00
N LEU A 87 -9.41 23.04 11.11
CA LEU A 87 -9.04 24.03 10.10
C LEU A 87 -8.84 25.40 10.75
N ARG A 88 -7.74 26.08 10.43
CA ARG A 88 -7.41 27.40 10.99
C ARG A 88 -8.24 28.53 10.39
N GLU A 89 -8.67 28.37 9.15
CA GLU A 89 -9.49 29.36 8.43
C GLU A 89 -10.69 28.66 7.80
N PRO A 90 -11.84 29.36 7.66
CA PRO A 90 -12.94 28.84 6.88
C PRO A 90 -12.45 28.74 5.43
N ILE A 91 -12.07 27.54 5.02
CA ILE A 91 -11.75 27.26 3.63
C ILE A 91 -13.08 27.24 2.89
N ASP A 92 -13.20 28.09 1.85
CA ASP A 92 -14.28 28.03 0.89
C ASP A 92 -14.48 26.55 0.46
N ALA A 93 -15.72 26.08 0.51
CA ALA A 93 -16.04 24.68 0.17
C ALA A 93 -15.55 24.27 -1.23
N THR A 94 -15.28 25.23 -2.11
CA THR A 94 -14.64 25.03 -3.41
C THR A 94 -13.13 24.75 -3.32
N VAL A 95 -12.48 25.12 -2.20
CA VAL A 95 -11.04 24.92 -1.92
C VAL A 95 -10.82 23.67 -1.05
N LEU A 96 -11.88 23.08 -0.53
CA LEU A 96 -11.86 21.76 0.14
C LEU A 96 -11.58 20.58 -0.84
N GLN A 97 -11.13 20.85 -2.06
CA GLN A 97 -10.39 19.85 -2.79
C GLN A 97 -9.19 19.49 -1.94
N SER A 98 -9.20 18.28 -1.46
CA SER A 98 -8.16 17.68 -0.64
C SER A 98 -6.78 18.19 -1.05
N ILE A 99 -6.05 18.85 -0.13
CA ILE A 99 -4.66 19.27 -0.35
C ILE A 99 -3.82 18.03 -0.71
N VAL A 100 -4.25 16.89 -0.22
CA VAL A 100 -3.69 15.59 -0.57
C VAL A 100 -4.66 14.90 -1.52
N PRO A 101 -4.31 14.74 -2.81
CA PRO A 101 -5.17 14.03 -3.75
C PRO A 101 -5.50 12.65 -3.18
N ASP A 102 -6.78 12.32 -3.12
CA ASP A 102 -7.18 10.93 -2.97
C ASP A 102 -6.60 10.18 -4.15
N PHE A 103 -5.71 9.21 -3.90
CA PHE A 103 -5.09 8.38 -4.93
C PHE A 103 -6.09 7.40 -5.58
N GLU A 104 -7.32 7.82 -5.77
CA GLU A 104 -8.16 7.27 -6.81
C GLU A 104 -7.75 7.98 -8.11
N PRO A 105 -6.94 7.36 -8.96
CA PRO A 105 -6.63 7.98 -10.23
C PRO A 105 -7.95 8.15 -10.98
N THR A 106 -8.38 9.38 -11.10
CA THR A 106 -9.36 9.76 -12.11
C THR A 106 -8.66 9.57 -13.44
N PHE A 107 -8.59 8.35 -13.92
CA PHE A 107 -8.04 8.00 -15.23
C PHE A 107 -8.87 8.60 -16.38
N GLU A 108 -9.68 9.60 -16.10
CA GLU A 108 -10.47 10.31 -17.08
C GLU A 108 -9.66 11.37 -17.84
N ALA A 109 -8.53 11.79 -17.29
CA ALA A 109 -7.71 12.81 -17.92
C ALA A 109 -6.71 12.20 -18.89
N GLN A 110 -7.02 12.29 -20.18
CA GLN A 110 -6.04 12.44 -21.26
C GLN A 110 -5.15 11.26 -21.66
N LEU A 111 -5.53 10.04 -21.39
CA LEU A 111 -4.89 8.93 -22.09
C LEU A 111 -5.63 8.76 -23.43
N ASP A 112 -4.92 9.09 -24.50
CA ASP A 112 -5.34 8.74 -25.86
C ASP A 112 -5.50 7.21 -25.89
N SER A 113 -6.74 6.75 -25.70
CA SER A 113 -7.09 5.33 -25.60
C SER A 113 -6.61 4.52 -26.81
N ASN A 114 -6.37 5.21 -27.93
CA ASN A 114 -5.87 4.60 -29.17
C ASN A 114 -4.38 4.27 -29.14
N LYS A 115 -3.60 4.85 -28.21
CA LYS A 115 -2.14 4.59 -28.08
C LYS A 115 -1.80 3.50 -27.08
N LEU A 116 -2.72 3.14 -26.18
CA LEU A 116 -2.48 2.17 -25.10
C LEU A 116 -3.13 0.80 -25.34
N SER A 117 -4.03 0.69 -26.29
CA SER A 117 -4.69 -0.55 -26.67
C SER A 117 -3.92 -1.30 -27.76
N GLY A 118 -2.74 -1.77 -27.45
CA GLY A 118 -2.12 -2.82 -28.27
C GLY A 118 -2.83 -4.16 -28.01
N PRO A 119 -3.07 -4.98 -29.03
CA PRO A 119 -3.92 -6.17 -28.94
C PRO A 119 -3.42 -7.29 -28.03
N ASN A 120 -2.34 -7.12 -27.26
CA ASN A 120 -1.75 -8.15 -26.39
C ASN A 120 -1.15 -7.60 -25.10
N GLN A 121 -1.76 -6.59 -24.49
CA GLN A 121 -1.27 -6.07 -23.21
C GLN A 121 -1.63 -7.03 -22.08
N GLU A 122 -0.64 -7.43 -21.28
CA GLU A 122 -0.85 -8.27 -20.09
C GLU A 122 -0.63 -7.43 -18.82
N LEU A 123 -1.58 -7.52 -17.90
CA LEU A 123 -1.47 -6.97 -16.55
C LEU A 123 -1.22 -8.11 -15.57
N HIS A 124 -0.01 -8.21 -15.06
CA HIS A 124 0.34 -9.21 -14.06
C HIS A 124 0.01 -8.73 -12.65
N PHE A 125 -0.91 -9.41 -12.00
CA PHE A 125 -1.28 -9.14 -10.61
C PHE A 125 -0.69 -10.20 -9.68
N TYR A 126 0.37 -9.82 -8.96
CA TYR A 126 0.99 -10.65 -7.93
C TYR A 126 0.19 -10.54 -6.64
N LEU A 127 -0.49 -11.61 -6.25
CA LEU A 127 -1.47 -11.61 -5.18
C LEU A 127 -1.12 -12.61 -4.07
N SER A 128 -1.58 -12.32 -2.85
CA SER A 128 -1.50 -13.27 -1.74
C SER A 128 -2.87 -13.38 -1.07
N PHE A 129 -3.39 -14.59 -0.88
CA PHE A 129 -4.66 -14.83 -0.20
C PHE A 129 -4.65 -14.38 1.26
N ARG A 130 -3.49 -14.35 1.89
CA ARG A 130 -3.33 -13.81 3.25
C ARG A 130 -3.12 -12.30 3.29
N SER A 131 -3.22 -11.59 2.20
CA SER A 131 -3.05 -10.13 2.19
C SER A 131 -4.40 -9.41 2.18
N PRO A 132 -4.74 -8.65 3.22
CA PRO A 132 -5.94 -7.82 3.19
C PRO A 132 -5.87 -6.74 2.10
N TYR A 133 -4.68 -6.28 1.73
CA TYR A 133 -4.52 -5.36 0.60
C TYR A 133 -4.83 -6.02 -0.74
N THR A 134 -4.57 -7.33 -0.89
CA THR A 134 -5.03 -8.08 -2.07
C THR A 134 -6.56 -8.06 -2.16
N TYR A 135 -7.26 -8.27 -1.04
CA TYR A 135 -8.71 -8.18 -0.97
C TYR A 135 -9.22 -6.80 -1.42
N LEU A 136 -8.59 -5.72 -0.94
CA LEU A 136 -8.95 -4.35 -1.32
C LEU A 136 -8.67 -4.04 -2.80
N ALA A 137 -7.65 -4.67 -3.38
CA ALA A 137 -7.17 -4.38 -4.72
C ALA A 137 -7.84 -5.22 -5.82
N VAL A 138 -8.23 -6.46 -5.53
CA VAL A 138 -8.58 -7.47 -6.56
C VAL A 138 -9.64 -6.99 -7.56
N LYS A 139 -10.73 -6.41 -7.09
CA LYS A 139 -11.80 -5.88 -7.95
C LYS A 139 -11.36 -4.65 -8.73
N ARG A 140 -10.49 -3.83 -8.14
CA ARG A 140 -9.97 -2.63 -8.80
C ARG A 140 -9.00 -2.98 -9.92
N VAL A 141 -8.14 -3.96 -9.69
CA VAL A 141 -7.20 -4.48 -10.70
C VAL A 141 -7.96 -5.10 -11.87
N LYS A 142 -9.04 -5.85 -11.58
CA LYS A 142 -9.91 -6.40 -12.64
C LYS A 142 -10.54 -5.29 -13.47
N ARG A 143 -11.16 -4.29 -12.82
CA ARG A 143 -11.73 -3.13 -13.52
C ARG A 143 -10.70 -2.37 -14.34
N LEU A 144 -9.48 -2.24 -13.82
CA LEU A 144 -8.38 -1.60 -14.54
C LEU A 144 -8.04 -2.38 -15.82
N ALA A 145 -7.85 -3.70 -15.70
CA ALA A 145 -7.58 -4.56 -16.85
C ALA A 145 -8.68 -4.44 -17.91
N ASP A 146 -9.95 -4.52 -17.49
CA ASP A 146 -11.10 -4.41 -18.39
C ASP A 146 -11.17 -3.05 -19.09
N LYS A 147 -10.94 -1.96 -18.34
CA LYS A 147 -10.97 -0.59 -18.89
C LYS A 147 -9.94 -0.39 -20.01
N PHE A 148 -8.78 -1.02 -19.90
CA PHE A 148 -7.71 -0.90 -20.88
C PHE A 148 -7.61 -2.09 -21.84
N GLY A 149 -8.58 -3.02 -21.82
CA GLY A 149 -8.56 -4.20 -22.66
C GLY A 149 -7.35 -5.12 -22.43
N ALA A 150 -6.74 -5.05 -21.24
CA ALA A 150 -5.58 -5.83 -20.91
C ALA A 150 -5.98 -7.21 -20.36
N LYS A 151 -5.24 -8.23 -20.74
CA LYS A 151 -5.39 -9.57 -20.17
C LYS A 151 -4.88 -9.59 -18.73
N LEU A 152 -5.75 -9.87 -17.77
CA LEU A 152 -5.37 -10.00 -16.37
C LEU A 152 -4.70 -11.35 -16.11
N CYS A 153 -3.42 -11.32 -15.79
CA CYS A 153 -2.61 -12.48 -15.44
C CYS A 153 -2.45 -12.58 -13.91
N LEU A 154 -3.16 -13.52 -13.30
CA LEU A 154 -3.11 -13.73 -11.85
C LEU A 154 -1.88 -14.56 -11.48
N ARG A 155 -1.05 -14.02 -10.56
CA ARG A 155 0.19 -14.64 -10.08
C ARG A 155 0.16 -14.70 -8.56
N PHE A 156 0.04 -15.88 -7.99
CA PHE A 156 0.06 -16.01 -6.54
C PHE A 156 1.48 -16.00 -5.98
N VAL A 157 1.62 -15.43 -4.79
CA VAL A 157 2.85 -15.46 -3.99
C VAL A 157 2.55 -15.95 -2.58
N LEU A 158 3.44 -16.77 -2.04
CA LEU A 158 3.28 -17.27 -0.67
C LEU A 158 3.34 -16.11 0.34
N PRO A 159 2.50 -16.15 1.38
CA PRO A 159 2.59 -15.21 2.50
C PRO A 159 4.00 -15.16 3.11
N MET A 160 4.41 -13.98 3.56
CA MET A 160 5.75 -13.77 4.14
C MET A 160 6.07 -14.78 5.25
N VAL A 161 5.14 -15.04 6.15
CA VAL A 161 5.33 -15.97 7.26
C VAL A 161 5.49 -17.43 6.79
N MET A 162 4.88 -17.80 5.67
CA MET A 162 5.04 -19.13 5.08
C MET A 162 6.35 -19.29 4.28
N ARG A 163 7.06 -18.17 4.08
CA ARG A 163 8.39 -18.09 3.48
C ARG A 163 9.49 -17.92 4.53
N ASN A 164 9.18 -18.15 5.80
CA ASN A 164 10.07 -17.91 6.94
C ASN A 164 10.60 -16.46 7.05
N LEU A 165 9.89 -15.49 6.48
CA LEU A 165 10.23 -14.09 6.61
C LEU A 165 9.61 -13.54 7.91
N PRO A 166 10.39 -12.86 8.76
CA PRO A 166 9.89 -12.37 10.02
C PRO A 166 8.84 -11.27 9.82
N VAL A 167 7.69 -11.44 10.44
CA VAL A 167 6.65 -10.42 10.49
C VAL A 167 6.49 -9.95 11.93
N ARG A 168 6.94 -8.74 12.21
CA ARG A 168 6.80 -8.13 13.53
C ARG A 168 5.33 -7.96 13.88
N ARG A 169 5.00 -8.13 15.16
CA ARG A 169 3.62 -7.98 15.65
C ARG A 169 3.03 -6.60 15.32
N GLU A 170 3.83 -5.54 15.46
CA GLU A 170 3.44 -4.17 15.17
C GLU A 170 3.05 -4.00 13.69
N LYS A 171 3.77 -4.67 12.79
CA LYS A 171 3.46 -4.69 11.36
C LYS A 171 2.09 -5.32 11.10
N GLY A 172 1.81 -6.45 11.74
CA GLY A 172 0.52 -7.12 11.60
C GLY A 172 -0.64 -6.23 12.07
N PHE A 173 -0.52 -5.61 13.23
CA PHE A 173 -1.53 -4.69 13.74
C PHE A 173 -1.73 -3.45 12.86
N TYR A 174 -0.63 -2.87 12.37
CA TYR A 174 -0.73 -1.73 11.45
C TYR A 174 -1.50 -2.12 10.18
N ILE A 175 -1.10 -3.22 9.53
CA ILE A 175 -1.75 -3.71 8.30
C ILE A 175 -3.25 -3.89 8.51
N MET A 176 -3.67 -4.50 9.63
CA MET A 176 -5.09 -4.72 9.90
C MET A 176 -5.87 -3.43 10.09
N LYS A 177 -5.35 -2.48 10.86
CA LYS A 177 -5.97 -1.17 11.07
C LYS A 177 -6.02 -0.35 9.80
N ASP A 178 -4.95 -0.35 9.03
CA ASP A 178 -4.85 0.38 7.77
C ASP A 178 -5.77 -0.20 6.70
N ALA A 179 -5.79 -1.52 6.53
CA ALA A 179 -6.70 -2.19 5.61
C ALA A 179 -8.17 -1.94 5.98
N ALA A 180 -8.52 -1.94 7.27
CA ALA A 180 -9.86 -1.60 7.73
C ALA A 180 -10.25 -0.15 7.42
N ARG A 181 -9.30 0.80 7.51
CA ARG A 181 -9.48 2.20 7.16
C ARG A 181 -9.70 2.37 5.66
N GLU A 182 -8.85 1.74 4.84
CA GLU A 182 -8.97 1.73 3.40
C GLU A 182 -10.28 1.08 2.93
N ALA A 183 -10.68 -0.05 3.53
CA ALA A 183 -11.94 -0.71 3.22
C ALA A 183 -13.13 0.21 3.50
N ARG A 184 -13.16 0.86 4.67
CA ARG A 184 -14.22 1.81 5.04
C ARG A 184 -14.29 2.98 4.09
N HIS A 185 -13.14 3.55 3.72
CA HIS A 185 -13.06 4.65 2.77
C HIS A 185 -13.66 4.27 1.41
N ARG A 186 -13.47 3.02 0.99
CA ARG A 186 -13.95 2.48 -0.29
C ARG A 186 -15.33 1.83 -0.23
N GLY A 187 -15.99 1.87 0.91
CA GLY A 187 -17.29 1.20 1.08
C GLY A 187 -17.21 -0.34 0.97
N LEU A 188 -16.04 -0.93 1.19
CA LEU A 188 -15.87 -2.38 1.15
C LEU A 188 -16.12 -2.99 2.54
N PRO A 189 -16.91 -4.09 2.63
CA PRO A 189 -17.10 -4.78 3.90
C PRO A 189 -15.77 -5.44 4.35
N PHE A 190 -15.37 -5.18 5.59
CA PHE A 190 -14.13 -5.71 6.17
C PHE A 190 -14.28 -5.80 7.70
N GLY A 191 -13.65 -6.80 8.31
CA GLY A 191 -13.54 -6.85 9.78
C GLY A 191 -13.98 -8.15 10.42
N LYS A 192 -14.82 -8.95 9.80
CA LYS A 192 -14.98 -10.35 10.16
C LYS A 192 -13.86 -11.12 9.47
N VAL A 193 -12.78 -11.38 10.20
CA VAL A 193 -11.53 -11.89 9.62
C VAL A 193 -11.25 -13.30 10.15
N ALA A 194 -11.05 -14.24 9.23
CA ALA A 194 -10.42 -15.52 9.50
C ALA A 194 -9.05 -15.53 8.78
N ASP A 195 -7.95 -15.50 9.54
CA ASP A 195 -6.60 -15.46 8.95
C ASP A 195 -6.30 -16.79 8.22
N PRO A 196 -6.15 -16.80 6.88
CA PRO A 196 -5.99 -18.04 6.12
C PRO A 196 -4.54 -18.55 6.10
N VAL A 197 -3.75 -18.28 7.14
CA VAL A 197 -2.35 -18.73 7.19
C VAL A 197 -2.23 -20.25 7.25
N GLY A 198 -1.23 -20.80 6.56
CA GLY A 198 -0.96 -22.23 6.53
C GLY A 198 -1.87 -23.02 5.59
N ARG A 199 -2.45 -24.10 6.08
CA ARG A 199 -3.27 -25.04 5.26
C ARG A 199 -4.38 -24.38 4.43
N PRO A 200 -5.15 -23.39 4.94
CA PRO A 200 -6.15 -22.71 4.11
C PRO A 200 -5.56 -22.06 2.85
N THR A 201 -4.42 -21.38 3.00
CA THR A 201 -3.71 -20.80 1.85
C THR A 201 -3.17 -21.87 0.91
N GLU A 202 -2.60 -22.95 1.44
CA GLU A 202 -2.07 -24.07 0.63
C GLU A 202 -3.16 -24.73 -0.21
N ARG A 203 -4.31 -25.04 0.39
CA ARG A 203 -5.47 -25.59 -0.30
C ARG A 203 -6.00 -24.64 -1.39
N ALA A 204 -6.10 -23.36 -1.05
CA ALA A 204 -6.55 -22.38 -2.00
C ALA A 204 -5.60 -22.24 -3.19
N TYR A 205 -4.31 -22.30 -2.96
CA TYR A 205 -3.33 -22.26 -4.06
C TYR A 205 -3.27 -23.56 -4.87
N SER A 206 -3.54 -24.72 -4.28
CA SER A 206 -3.57 -25.97 -5.04
C SER A 206 -4.70 -26.00 -6.08
N LEU A 207 -5.83 -25.35 -5.80
CA LEU A 207 -6.96 -25.25 -6.72
C LEU A 207 -6.87 -24.07 -7.70
N PHE A 208 -6.03 -23.09 -7.41
CA PHE A 208 -6.01 -21.85 -8.16
C PHE A 208 -5.56 -21.99 -9.62
N PRO A 209 -4.53 -22.80 -9.97
CA PRO A 209 -4.18 -23.05 -11.36
C PRO A 209 -5.35 -23.61 -12.18
N TRP A 210 -6.04 -24.63 -11.65
CA TRP A 210 -7.24 -25.16 -12.27
C TRP A 210 -8.33 -24.11 -12.47
N ALA A 211 -8.59 -23.28 -11.47
CA ALA A 211 -9.57 -22.19 -11.59
C ALA A 211 -9.18 -21.18 -12.68
N ILE A 212 -7.87 -20.93 -12.87
CA ILE A 212 -7.38 -20.05 -13.94
C ILE A 212 -7.59 -20.72 -15.30
N GLU A 213 -7.30 -22.00 -15.45
CA GLU A 213 -7.49 -22.78 -16.68
C GLU A 213 -8.96 -22.80 -17.10
N GLU A 214 -9.88 -22.94 -16.14
CA GLU A 214 -11.34 -22.86 -16.36
C GLU A 214 -11.86 -21.43 -16.58
N GLY A 215 -11.00 -20.43 -16.66
CA GLY A 215 -11.40 -19.02 -16.82
C GLY A 215 -12.09 -18.42 -15.60
N LYS A 216 -12.00 -19.06 -14.43
CA LYS A 216 -12.66 -18.68 -13.17
C LYS A 216 -11.67 -18.14 -12.11
N GLY A 217 -10.45 -17.85 -12.50
CA GLY A 217 -9.40 -17.46 -11.57
C GLY A 217 -9.72 -16.19 -10.79
N PHE A 218 -10.34 -15.20 -11.44
CA PHE A 218 -10.75 -13.96 -10.76
C PHE A 218 -11.86 -14.22 -9.74
N GLU A 219 -12.93 -14.90 -10.13
CA GLU A 219 -14.07 -15.20 -9.29
C GLU A 219 -13.67 -16.06 -8.08
N TYR A 220 -12.78 -17.01 -8.30
CA TYR A 220 -12.21 -17.83 -7.24
C TYR A 220 -11.44 -16.97 -6.24
N CYS A 221 -10.55 -16.12 -6.74
CA CYS A 221 -9.75 -15.20 -5.92
C CYS A 221 -10.63 -14.25 -5.10
N ASP A 222 -11.59 -13.58 -5.74
CA ASP A 222 -12.51 -12.63 -5.08
C ASP A 222 -13.39 -13.34 -4.04
N SER A 223 -13.91 -14.53 -4.35
CA SER A 223 -14.72 -15.33 -3.44
C SER A 223 -13.96 -15.74 -2.20
N PHE A 224 -12.75 -16.28 -2.36
CA PHE A 224 -11.90 -16.67 -1.24
C PHE A 224 -11.53 -15.48 -0.35
N LEU A 225 -11.05 -14.39 -0.95
CA LEU A 225 -10.67 -13.18 -0.22
C LEU A 225 -11.87 -12.56 0.53
N THR A 226 -13.05 -12.55 -0.09
CA THR A 226 -14.28 -12.06 0.55
C THR A 226 -14.68 -12.97 1.72
N ALA A 227 -14.56 -14.27 1.57
CA ALA A 227 -14.88 -15.22 2.63
C ALA A 227 -14.01 -14.97 3.88
N VAL A 228 -12.71 -14.85 3.72
CA VAL A 228 -11.75 -14.75 4.84
C VAL A 228 -11.64 -13.33 5.41
N TRP A 229 -11.71 -12.27 4.61
CA TRP A 229 -11.49 -10.88 5.05
C TRP A 229 -12.75 -10.10 5.40
N SER A 230 -13.93 -10.57 4.95
CA SER A 230 -15.21 -9.88 5.14
C SER A 230 -16.23 -10.70 5.91
N ARG A 231 -16.30 -12.00 5.65
CA ARG A 231 -17.33 -12.88 6.25
C ARG A 231 -16.81 -13.69 7.44
N GLY A 232 -15.51 -13.76 7.65
CA GLY A 232 -14.89 -14.53 8.72
C GLY A 232 -15.06 -16.05 8.56
N VAL A 233 -15.10 -16.51 7.31
CA VAL A 233 -15.21 -17.95 7.02
C VAL A 233 -13.83 -18.59 7.27
N ASP A 234 -13.83 -19.57 8.16
CA ASP A 234 -12.65 -20.43 8.35
C ASP A 234 -12.50 -21.34 7.14
N ALA A 235 -11.39 -21.23 6.45
CA ALA A 235 -11.07 -22.01 5.26
C ALA A 235 -10.11 -23.19 5.56
N GLY A 236 -9.83 -23.45 6.84
CA GLY A 236 -8.91 -24.47 7.34
C GLY A 236 -9.51 -25.79 7.73
#